data_5ed55204925578c2a173fa11db23853a
#
_entry.id   5ed55204925578c2a173fa11db23853a
#
_cell.length_a   1.000
_cell.length_b   1.000
_cell.length_c   1.000
_cell.angle_alpha   90.00
_cell.angle_beta   90.00
_cell.angle_gamma   90.00
#
_symmetry.space_group_name_H-M   'P 1'
#
loop_
_entity.id
_entity.type
_entity.pdbx_description
1 polymer ?
#
loop_
_entity_poly.entity_id
_entity_poly.type
_entity_poly.pdbx_seq_one_letter_code
_entity_poly.pdbx_strand_id
1 'polypeptide(L)'
;MNRPVHFEIHATDPATLSKFYADVFGWQITHMPQFDYYLINTGDNDGPGINGGFVKRMGTGAAAGAPVNAFVCSLGVASVDDAVAKATAAGAQIALPKMAIPGIGWQAYIRDPDENIVGLHQQDPNAK
;
A
#
# COMPACT_ATOMS: atom_id res chain seq x y z
N MET A 1 6.69 -22.20 5.86
CA MET A 1 6.78 -22.46 4.42
C MET A 1 5.47 -22.08 3.77
N ASN A 2 5.50 -21.76 2.51
CA ASN A 2 4.32 -21.32 1.76
C ASN A 2 3.70 -20.01 2.30
N ARG A 3 4.53 -19.16 2.86
CA ARG A 3 4.13 -17.83 3.34
C ARG A 3 4.45 -16.78 2.27
N PRO A 4 3.64 -15.72 2.12
CA PRO A 4 4.01 -14.62 1.24
C PRO A 4 5.35 -14.01 1.67
N VAL A 5 6.26 -13.82 0.70
CA VAL A 5 7.59 -13.27 0.96
C VAL A 5 7.90 -12.06 0.10
N HIS A 6 7.02 -11.72 -0.82
CA HIS A 6 7.22 -10.63 -1.77
C HIS A 6 5.85 -10.20 -2.29
N PHE A 7 5.70 -8.91 -2.62
CA PHE A 7 4.48 -8.42 -3.26
C PHE A 7 4.85 -7.62 -4.50
N GLU A 8 3.90 -7.49 -5.41
CA GLU A 8 4.05 -6.62 -6.58
C GLU A 8 2.87 -5.68 -6.70
N ILE A 9 3.17 -4.44 -7.03
CA ILE A 9 2.19 -3.42 -7.37
C ILE A 9 2.34 -3.14 -8.86
N HIS A 10 1.29 -3.40 -9.62
CA HIS A 10 1.28 -3.08 -11.03
C HIS A 10 0.88 -1.61 -11.20
N ALA A 11 1.69 -0.87 -11.92
CA ALA A 11 1.53 0.57 -12.02
C ALA A 11 1.54 1.02 -13.47
N THR A 12 0.67 1.96 -13.78
CA THR A 12 0.62 2.61 -15.09
C THR A 12 1.94 3.34 -15.35
N ASP A 13 2.44 4.06 -14.34
CA ASP A 13 3.75 4.70 -14.34
C ASP A 13 4.47 4.41 -13.02
N PRO A 14 5.33 3.36 -12.98
CA PRO A 14 6.00 2.98 -11.75
C PRO A 14 6.83 4.10 -11.11
N ALA A 15 7.48 4.94 -11.89
CA ALA A 15 8.28 6.04 -11.35
C ALA A 15 7.42 7.04 -10.59
N THR A 16 6.27 7.41 -11.15
CA THR A 16 5.34 8.34 -10.52
C THR A 16 4.70 7.73 -9.28
N LEU A 17 4.25 6.47 -9.37
CA LEU A 17 3.62 5.80 -8.24
C LEU A 17 4.60 5.55 -7.09
N SER A 18 5.88 5.26 -7.43
CA SER A 18 6.96 5.12 -6.44
C SER A 18 7.06 6.33 -5.54
N LYS A 19 6.94 7.53 -6.13
CA LYS A 19 7.02 8.77 -5.36
C LYS A 19 5.91 8.87 -4.32
N PHE A 20 4.69 8.46 -4.67
CA PHE A 20 3.58 8.44 -3.71
C PHE A 20 3.93 7.59 -2.48
N TYR A 21 4.35 6.35 -2.70
CA TYR A 21 4.64 5.43 -1.59
C TYR A 21 5.87 5.86 -0.78
N ALA A 22 6.88 6.42 -1.44
CA ALA A 22 8.04 6.98 -0.73
C ALA A 22 7.64 8.17 0.14
N ASP A 23 6.86 9.10 -0.38
CA ASP A 23 6.46 10.31 0.32
C ASP A 23 5.49 10.02 1.48
N VAL A 24 4.55 9.10 1.29
CA VAL A 24 3.51 8.82 2.29
C VAL A 24 3.98 7.82 3.33
N PHE A 25 4.63 6.74 2.92
CA PHE A 25 4.97 5.63 3.80
C PHE A 25 6.47 5.48 4.08
N GLY A 26 7.31 6.31 3.45
CA GLY A 26 8.75 6.28 3.67
C GLY A 26 9.45 5.09 3.02
N TRP A 27 8.82 4.43 2.07
CA TRP A 27 9.45 3.31 1.38
C TRP A 27 10.65 3.77 0.56
N GLN A 28 11.67 2.94 0.51
CA GLN A 28 12.85 3.17 -0.32
C GLN A 28 12.70 2.38 -1.61
N ILE A 29 12.74 3.07 -2.75
CA ILE A 29 12.54 2.46 -4.06
C ILE A 29 13.82 2.58 -4.87
N THR A 30 14.27 1.47 -5.45
CA THR A 30 15.47 1.40 -6.28
C THR A 30 15.09 0.89 -7.67
N HIS A 31 15.32 1.71 -8.69
CA HIS A 31 15.09 1.30 -10.08
C HIS A 31 16.19 0.37 -10.55
N MET A 32 15.80 -0.75 -11.13
CA MET A 32 16.69 -1.73 -11.77
C MET A 32 16.48 -1.65 -13.27
N PRO A 33 17.26 -0.80 -14.00
CA PRO A 33 16.99 -0.53 -15.43
C PRO A 33 17.06 -1.76 -16.32
N GLN A 34 17.94 -2.71 -15.98
CA GLN A 34 18.14 -3.91 -16.77
C GLN A 34 16.90 -4.81 -16.83
N PHE A 35 15.99 -4.70 -15.85
CA PHE A 35 14.75 -5.48 -15.79
C PHE A 35 13.52 -4.61 -15.88
N ASP A 36 13.69 -3.29 -15.95
CA ASP A 36 12.60 -2.31 -15.81
C ASP A 36 11.74 -2.61 -14.57
N TYR A 37 12.40 -2.86 -13.44
CA TYR A 37 11.79 -3.25 -12.18
C TYR A 37 12.17 -2.25 -11.10
N TYR A 38 11.23 -1.93 -10.24
CA TYR A 38 11.45 -1.00 -9.13
C TYR A 38 11.39 -1.79 -7.82
N LEU A 39 12.52 -2.05 -7.20
CA LEU A 39 12.58 -2.73 -5.92
C LEU A 39 12.04 -1.84 -4.81
N ILE A 40 11.23 -2.41 -3.95
CA ILE A 40 10.63 -1.72 -2.80
C ILE A 40 11.21 -2.32 -1.52
N ASN A 41 11.84 -1.47 -0.71
CA ASN A 41 12.21 -1.79 0.66
C ASN A 41 11.21 -1.05 1.57
N THR A 42 10.38 -1.80 2.28
CA THR A 42 9.33 -1.22 3.13
C THR A 42 9.84 -0.87 4.53
N GLY A 43 11.04 -1.30 4.89
CA GLY A 43 11.63 -0.99 6.19
C GLY A 43 12.75 -1.95 6.53
N ASP A 44 13.36 -1.71 7.69
CA ASP A 44 14.41 -2.56 8.21
C ASP A 44 13.82 -3.84 8.81
N ASN A 45 14.69 -4.80 9.15
CA ASN A 45 14.28 -6.13 9.62
C ASN A 45 13.80 -6.12 11.09
N ASP A 46 13.36 -4.99 11.62
CA ASP A 46 13.01 -4.81 13.04
C ASP A 46 11.57 -5.23 13.36
N GLY A 47 10.92 -5.98 12.50
CA GLY A 47 9.55 -6.42 12.74
C GLY A 47 8.97 -7.17 11.56
N PRO A 48 7.73 -7.63 11.68
CA PRO A 48 7.08 -8.31 10.58
C PRO A 48 6.84 -7.37 9.40
N GLY A 49 7.12 -7.85 8.22
CA GLY A 49 6.93 -7.09 6.99
C GLY A 49 7.57 -7.82 5.83
N ILE A 50 7.21 -7.44 4.62
CA ILE A 50 7.79 -7.97 3.40
C ILE A 50 8.14 -6.82 2.46
N ASN A 51 9.12 -7.04 1.62
CA ASN A 51 9.50 -6.13 0.55
C ASN A 51 8.82 -6.55 -0.75
N GLY A 52 8.90 -5.72 -1.76
CA GLY A 52 8.24 -6.01 -3.02
C GLY A 52 8.82 -5.25 -4.19
N GLY A 53 7.99 -4.99 -5.17
CA GLY A 53 8.40 -4.22 -6.34
C GLY A 53 7.22 -3.61 -7.07
N PHE A 54 7.53 -2.59 -7.88
CA PHE A 54 6.60 -2.08 -8.87
C PHE A 54 6.91 -2.68 -10.24
N VAL A 55 5.87 -3.06 -10.94
CA VAL A 55 5.93 -3.60 -12.30
C VAL A 55 5.09 -2.71 -13.20
N LYS A 56 5.59 -2.41 -14.39
CA LYS A 56 4.79 -1.73 -15.40
C LYS A 56 3.55 -2.56 -15.72
N ARG A 57 2.38 -1.95 -15.57
CA ARG A 57 1.11 -2.61 -15.88
C ARG A 57 1.06 -2.99 -17.35
N MET A 58 0.66 -4.22 -17.63
CA MET A 58 0.55 -4.73 -19.00
C MET A 58 -0.87 -4.53 -19.51
N GLY A 59 -1.25 -3.28 -19.74
CA GLY A 59 -2.58 -2.95 -20.23
C GLY A 59 -3.20 -1.79 -19.44
N THR A 60 -4.49 -1.58 -19.67
CA THR A 60 -5.25 -0.53 -19.00
C THR A 60 -5.50 -0.89 -17.54
N GLY A 61 -5.32 0.07 -16.64
CA GLY A 61 -5.65 -0.11 -15.24
C GLY A 61 -7.14 -0.28 -15.01
N ALA A 62 -7.50 -0.74 -13.81
CA ALA A 62 -8.89 -0.89 -13.43
C ALA A 62 -9.57 0.47 -13.39
N ALA A 63 -10.86 0.49 -13.75
CA ALA A 63 -11.68 1.67 -13.60
C ALA A 63 -11.88 1.97 -12.10
N ALA A 64 -12.08 3.26 -11.77
CA ALA A 64 -12.38 3.65 -10.40
C ALA A 64 -13.63 2.90 -9.90
N GLY A 65 -13.53 2.34 -8.70
CA GLY A 65 -14.62 1.58 -8.09
C GLY A 65 -14.81 0.17 -8.62
N ALA A 66 -13.96 -0.31 -9.53
CA ALA A 66 -13.99 -1.70 -9.97
C ALA A 66 -13.72 -2.66 -8.79
N PRO A 67 -14.33 -3.85 -8.78
CA PRO A 67 -14.05 -4.85 -7.74
C PRO A 67 -12.57 -5.22 -7.73
N VAL A 68 -12.05 -5.47 -6.52
CA VAL A 68 -10.66 -5.91 -6.37
C VAL A 68 -10.53 -7.34 -6.89
N ASN A 69 -9.54 -7.57 -7.72
CA ASN A 69 -9.18 -8.89 -8.22
C ASN A 69 -7.70 -9.15 -7.94
N ALA A 70 -7.34 -9.09 -6.67
CA ALA A 70 -5.97 -9.26 -6.21
C ALA A 70 -5.98 -9.49 -4.71
N PHE A 71 -4.86 -9.95 -4.16
CA PHE A 71 -4.66 -9.91 -2.72
C PHE A 71 -4.41 -8.48 -2.28
N VAL A 72 -5.04 -8.07 -1.20
CA VAL A 72 -4.88 -6.72 -0.67
C VAL A 72 -3.93 -6.76 0.53
N CYS A 73 -2.86 -5.98 0.45
CA CYS A 73 -1.93 -5.82 1.55
C CYS A 73 -2.43 -4.74 2.51
N SER A 74 -2.30 -4.98 3.81
CA SER A 74 -2.48 -3.94 4.82
C SER A 74 -1.12 -3.53 5.37
N LEU A 75 -0.93 -2.23 5.50
CA LEU A 75 0.28 -1.65 6.09
C LEU A 75 0.01 -1.38 7.56
N GLY A 76 0.92 -1.81 8.43
CA GLY A 76 0.88 -1.44 9.84
C GLY A 76 1.29 0.01 10.00
N VAL A 77 0.42 0.84 10.55
CA VAL A 77 0.66 2.26 10.77
C VAL A 77 0.43 2.62 12.23
N ALA A 78 1.11 3.66 12.70
CA ALA A 78 0.94 4.14 14.06
C ALA A 78 -0.44 4.77 14.29
N SER A 79 -0.97 5.45 13.28
CA SER A 79 -2.27 6.11 13.32
C SER A 79 -2.93 5.99 11.96
N VAL A 80 -4.10 5.33 11.92
CA VAL A 80 -4.89 5.25 10.69
C VAL A 80 -5.36 6.66 10.27
N ASP A 81 -5.76 7.50 11.22
CA ASP A 81 -6.23 8.85 10.91
C ASP A 81 -5.12 9.66 10.23
N ASP A 82 -3.91 9.65 10.78
CA ASP A 82 -2.78 10.40 10.22
C ASP A 82 -2.37 9.84 8.86
N ALA A 83 -2.34 8.52 8.72
CA ALA A 83 -1.97 7.87 7.46
C ALA A 83 -2.98 8.20 6.35
N VAL A 84 -4.28 8.15 6.66
CA VAL A 84 -5.32 8.52 5.69
C VAL A 84 -5.19 9.99 5.28
N ALA A 85 -4.98 10.88 6.25
CA ALA A 85 -4.83 12.32 5.96
C ALA A 85 -3.62 12.58 5.05
N LYS A 86 -2.48 11.95 5.35
CA LYS A 86 -1.26 12.11 4.57
C LYS A 86 -1.41 11.52 3.17
N ALA A 87 -2.05 10.36 3.06
CA ALA A 87 -2.27 9.72 1.78
C ALA A 87 -3.22 10.53 0.88
N THR A 88 -4.32 11.03 1.45
CA THR A 88 -5.28 11.83 0.68
C THR A 88 -4.67 13.16 0.23
N ALA A 89 -3.84 13.79 1.05
CA ALA A 89 -3.09 14.97 0.65
C ALA A 89 -2.13 14.70 -0.51
N ALA A 90 -1.67 13.45 -0.65
CA ALA A 90 -0.76 13.02 -1.73
C ALA A 90 -1.49 12.42 -2.94
N GLY A 91 -2.81 12.50 -2.99
CA GLY A 91 -3.60 12.09 -4.16
C GLY A 91 -4.36 10.79 -4.04
N ALA A 92 -4.30 10.11 -2.89
CA ALA A 92 -5.11 8.93 -2.66
C ALA A 92 -6.58 9.29 -2.36
N GLN A 93 -7.46 8.30 -2.50
CA GLN A 93 -8.87 8.43 -2.16
C GLN A 93 -9.24 7.36 -1.13
N ILE A 94 -10.19 7.69 -0.26
CA ILE A 94 -10.70 6.71 0.71
C ILE A 94 -11.59 5.71 -0.02
N ALA A 95 -11.26 4.42 0.07
CA ALA A 95 -12.08 3.34 -0.44
C ALA A 95 -13.09 2.86 0.61
N LEU A 96 -12.61 2.61 1.85
CA LEU A 96 -13.46 2.37 3.00
C LEU A 96 -12.93 3.21 4.16
N PRO A 97 -13.80 3.99 4.81
CA PRO A 97 -13.38 4.83 5.94
C PRO A 97 -12.96 3.98 7.14
N LYS A 98 -12.26 4.62 8.07
CA LYS A 98 -11.81 3.99 9.30
C LYS A 98 -12.96 3.30 10.01
N MET A 99 -12.72 2.04 10.39
CA MET A 99 -13.65 1.24 11.17
C MET A 99 -12.90 0.48 12.25
N ALA A 100 -13.59 0.16 13.32
CA ALA A 100 -13.03 -0.69 14.36
C ALA A 100 -13.13 -2.16 13.95
N ILE A 101 -12.06 -2.90 14.24
CA ILE A 101 -12.09 -4.34 14.34
C ILE A 101 -12.01 -4.62 15.84
N PRO A 102 -13.15 -4.90 16.50
CA PRO A 102 -13.19 -4.87 17.96
C PRO A 102 -12.13 -5.77 18.61
N GLY A 103 -11.41 -5.21 19.58
CA GLY A 103 -10.35 -5.91 20.29
C GLY A 103 -9.06 -6.12 19.52
N ILE A 104 -8.99 -5.70 18.28
CA ILE A 104 -7.84 -5.92 17.38
C ILE A 104 -7.22 -4.60 16.97
N GLY A 105 -8.01 -3.70 16.39
CA GLY A 105 -7.45 -2.45 15.89
C GLY A 105 -8.41 -1.65 15.03
N TRP A 106 -7.84 -0.70 14.30
CA TRP A 106 -8.54 0.18 13.39
C TRP A 106 -8.07 -0.11 11.98
N GLN A 107 -9.01 -0.15 11.05
CA GLN A 107 -8.75 -0.48 9.66
C GLN A 107 -9.39 0.56 8.76
N ALA A 108 -8.66 0.93 7.71
CA ALA A 108 -9.18 1.72 6.61
C ALA A 108 -8.59 1.18 5.31
N TYR A 109 -9.23 1.51 4.20
CA TYR A 109 -8.70 1.19 2.88
C TYR A 109 -8.68 2.45 2.04
N ILE A 110 -7.60 2.62 1.29
CA ILE A 110 -7.45 3.72 0.36
C ILE A 110 -7.21 3.18 -1.04
N ARG A 111 -7.53 3.99 -2.03
CA ARG A 111 -7.03 3.79 -3.40
C ARG A 111 -5.84 4.71 -3.60
N ASP A 112 -4.74 4.15 -4.04
CA ASP A 112 -3.59 4.99 -4.39
C ASP A 112 -3.89 5.80 -5.67
N PRO A 113 -3.00 6.71 -6.09
CA PRO A 113 -3.25 7.52 -7.30
C PRO A 113 -3.42 6.72 -8.59
N ASP A 114 -3.08 5.43 -8.58
CA ASP A 114 -3.22 4.52 -9.74
C ASP A 114 -4.31 3.47 -9.51
N GLU A 115 -5.25 3.74 -8.59
CA GLU A 115 -6.43 2.90 -8.29
C GLU A 115 -6.11 1.54 -7.67
N ASN A 116 -4.91 1.33 -7.14
CA ASN A 116 -4.61 0.13 -6.36
C ASN A 116 -5.19 0.28 -4.94
N ILE A 117 -5.76 -0.80 -4.42
CA ILE A 117 -6.29 -0.82 -3.06
C ILE A 117 -5.19 -1.21 -2.08
N VAL A 118 -5.07 -0.46 -1.00
CA VAL A 118 -4.17 -0.79 0.10
C VAL A 118 -4.89 -0.57 1.43
N GLY A 119 -4.70 -1.51 2.35
CA GLY A 119 -5.23 -1.41 3.70
C GLY A 119 -4.28 -0.66 4.62
N LEU A 120 -4.83 0.02 5.61
CA LEU A 120 -4.09 0.68 6.67
C LEU A 120 -4.58 0.12 7.99
N HIS A 121 -3.68 -0.44 8.78
CA HIS A 121 -4.03 -1.10 10.04
C HIS A 121 -3.26 -0.49 11.21
N GLN A 122 -4.00 -0.08 12.22
CA GLN A 122 -3.46 0.39 13.50
C GLN A 122 -3.85 -0.62 14.57
N GLN A 123 -2.85 -1.25 15.16
CA GLN A 123 -3.12 -2.20 16.25
C GLN A 123 -3.62 -1.44 17.49
N ASP A 124 -4.75 -1.88 18.03
CA ASP A 124 -5.32 -1.30 19.25
C ASP A 124 -6.26 -2.33 19.90
N PRO A 125 -5.85 -2.94 21.03
CA PRO A 125 -6.70 -3.91 21.72
C PRO A 125 -7.97 -3.29 22.30
N ASN A 126 -8.05 -1.98 22.38
CA ASN A 126 -9.22 -1.26 22.92
C ASN A 126 -10.18 -0.76 21.83
N ALA A 127 -9.93 -1.08 20.55
CA ALA A 127 -10.82 -0.69 19.48
C ALA A 127 -12.21 -1.30 19.67
N LYS A 128 -13.25 -0.49 19.40
CA LYS A 128 -14.64 -0.89 19.62
C LYS A 128 -15.51 -0.48 18.45
#